data_e57ccbd22aa9d9129aec0822ce101a76
#
_entry.id   e57ccbd22aa9d9129aec0822ce101a76
#
_cell.length_a   1.000
_cell.length_b   1.000
_cell.length_c   1.000
_cell.angle_alpha   90.00
_cell.angle_beta   90.00
_cell.angle_gamma   90.00
#
_symmetry.space_group_name_H-M   'P 1'
#
loop_
_entity.id
_entity.type
_entity.pdbx_description
1 polymer ?
#
loop_
_entity_poly.entity_id
_entity_poly.type
_entity_poly.pdbx_seq_one_letter_code
_entity_poly.pdbx_strand_id
1 'polypeptide(L)'
;MSAGGGLPGDGSARRPAPARQDRQDRQDRQDRQDWRDWRDWAGQAVESIGTGLDEQTTCVELAVFLCRRLCEAAAVDLLPEPVTASHARAGSRSAAGLYRVAAVGRTELLEAAVPQDGRGLSVRAVDDGHPITVSTAAGQPGRGPLHAVSVHAVSVPLVARGRLYGAVVAVRTDAPPGGGGEERPGSGPFTDEETAVAHFAGRLAAVHLRHAQEHSTTHSTALNLQQALLAEPGRPHPNLDLATRYLPSGTGVLVGGDWFETVRLHYGRTLLVIGDVMGHGLDAAVDMNAYRSMLRYVASTDLPPHRVLRQLDAAVSEEGTRRPATCLLVRIDPARGSAAFSSAGHLPPALFGADGTGTLIDVPVGPPLGTGLGGYELTTRTVTPEETLLLFTDGLVERRGEDIDVSLARLAGLRLPSGIGVQQTLDQVFLSLDAGHAEDDVAALAARIRPRPDPEASTARPT
;
A
#
# COMPACT_ATOMS: atom_id res chain seq x y z
N MET A 1 -41.59 12.10 -96.33
CA MET A 1 -40.38 11.27 -96.49
C MET A 1 -39.80 11.05 -95.09
N SER A 2 -40.02 9.86 -94.59
CA SER A 2 -39.04 8.87 -94.08
C SER A 2 -38.40 9.28 -92.81
N ALA A 3 -38.69 8.70 -91.73
CA ALA A 3 -38.63 7.34 -91.15
C ALA A 3 -37.45 7.27 -90.14
N GLY A 4 -37.70 6.65 -88.99
CA GLY A 4 -36.82 5.89 -88.18
C GLY A 4 -36.67 6.49 -86.73
N GLY A 5 -37.20 6.00 -85.71
CA GLY A 5 -37.43 4.66 -85.24
C GLY A 5 -36.24 4.27 -84.37
N GLY A 6 -36.28 4.42 -83.07
CA GLY A 6 -35.27 3.95 -82.15
C GLY A 6 -35.82 3.84 -80.72
N LEU A 7 -36.16 2.63 -80.36
CA LEU A 7 -36.67 2.24 -79.04
C LEU A 7 -35.53 2.24 -78.02
N PRO A 8 -35.74 2.69 -76.78
CA PRO A 8 -34.83 2.48 -75.68
C PRO A 8 -34.98 1.11 -75.06
N GLY A 9 -33.84 0.48 -74.83
CA GLY A 9 -33.71 -0.81 -74.18
C GLY A 9 -34.22 -0.82 -72.74
N ASP A 10 -34.98 -1.82 -72.41
CA ASP A 10 -35.47 -2.20 -71.11
C ASP A 10 -34.26 -2.66 -70.24
N GLY A 11 -33.85 -1.81 -69.35
CA GLY A 11 -32.85 -2.09 -68.30
C GLY A 11 -33.55 -2.77 -67.09
N SER A 12 -34.01 -3.99 -67.22
CA SER A 12 -34.51 -4.77 -66.10
C SER A 12 -33.34 -5.08 -65.14
N ALA A 13 -33.18 -4.28 -64.13
CA ALA A 13 -32.37 -4.61 -62.97
C ALA A 13 -32.89 -5.94 -62.38
N ARG A 14 -32.14 -7.02 -62.58
CA ARG A 14 -32.38 -8.31 -61.94
C ARG A 14 -32.43 -8.15 -60.47
N ARG A 15 -33.60 -8.26 -59.80
CA ARG A 15 -33.74 -8.43 -58.35
C ARG A 15 -32.90 -9.65 -57.96
N PRO A 16 -32.08 -9.57 -56.93
CA PRO A 16 -31.33 -10.72 -56.46
C PRO A 16 -32.29 -11.83 -56.04
N ALA A 17 -31.93 -13.07 -56.36
CA ALA A 17 -32.76 -14.25 -56.11
C ALA A 17 -33.09 -14.33 -54.59
N PRO A 18 -34.33 -14.69 -54.20
CA PRO A 18 -34.78 -14.67 -52.80
C PRO A 18 -33.93 -15.47 -51.83
N ALA A 19 -33.27 -16.53 -52.29
CA ALA A 19 -32.33 -17.32 -51.46
C ALA A 19 -31.04 -16.59 -51.04
N ARG A 20 -30.66 -15.50 -51.73
CA ARG A 20 -29.48 -14.66 -51.33
C ARG A 20 -29.92 -13.63 -50.30
N GLN A 21 -31.10 -13.10 -50.43
CA GLN A 21 -31.64 -12.10 -49.51
C GLN A 21 -31.94 -12.72 -48.14
N ASP A 22 -32.51 -13.92 -48.08
CA ASP A 22 -32.75 -14.69 -46.86
C ASP A 22 -31.46 -15.08 -46.12
N ARG A 23 -30.37 -15.35 -46.85
CA ARG A 23 -29.04 -15.60 -46.24
C ARG A 23 -28.47 -14.34 -45.65
N GLN A 24 -28.56 -13.21 -46.33
CA GLN A 24 -28.06 -11.92 -45.87
C GLN A 24 -28.85 -11.44 -44.64
N ASP A 25 -30.18 -11.58 -44.63
CA ASP A 25 -31.03 -11.24 -43.49
C ASP A 25 -30.77 -12.12 -42.24
N ARG A 26 -30.37 -13.39 -42.44
CA ARG A 26 -29.93 -14.26 -41.34
C ARG A 26 -28.57 -13.85 -40.81
N GLN A 27 -27.62 -13.56 -41.68
CA GLN A 27 -26.30 -13.09 -41.35
C GLN A 27 -26.41 -11.79 -40.55
N ASP A 28 -27.17 -10.79 -41.02
CA ASP A 28 -27.38 -9.51 -40.35
C ASP A 28 -28.07 -9.63 -38.99
N ARG A 29 -28.91 -10.67 -38.81
CA ARG A 29 -29.52 -10.99 -37.50
C ARG A 29 -28.51 -11.61 -36.56
N GLN A 30 -27.70 -12.54 -37.06
CA GLN A 30 -26.63 -13.19 -36.32
C GLN A 30 -25.59 -12.12 -35.83
N ASP A 31 -25.10 -11.29 -36.76
CA ASP A 31 -24.12 -10.23 -36.46
C ASP A 31 -24.67 -9.24 -35.42
N ARG A 32 -25.98 -8.92 -35.43
CA ARG A 32 -26.61 -8.07 -34.42
C ARG A 32 -26.75 -8.75 -33.05
N GLN A 33 -26.98 -10.07 -33.05
CA GLN A 33 -27.03 -10.86 -31.83
C GLN A 33 -25.63 -10.93 -31.18
N ASP A 34 -24.62 -11.31 -31.97
CA ASP A 34 -23.23 -11.42 -31.55
C ASP A 34 -22.72 -10.07 -30.99
N TRP A 35 -23.11 -8.94 -31.61
CA TRP A 35 -22.79 -7.59 -31.15
C TRP A 35 -23.44 -7.24 -29.80
N ARG A 36 -24.66 -7.69 -29.53
CA ARG A 36 -25.36 -7.49 -28.25
C ARG A 36 -24.68 -8.31 -27.15
N ASP A 37 -24.43 -9.58 -27.43
CA ASP A 37 -23.81 -10.51 -26.52
C ASP A 37 -22.42 -10.02 -26.14
N TRP A 38 -21.60 -9.56 -27.10
CA TRP A 38 -20.30 -8.98 -26.86
C TRP A 38 -20.35 -7.72 -25.99
N ARG A 39 -21.29 -6.82 -26.24
CA ARG A 39 -21.47 -5.59 -25.47
C ARG A 39 -21.83 -5.88 -24.01
N ASP A 40 -22.72 -6.87 -23.81
CA ASP A 40 -23.12 -7.25 -22.45
C ASP A 40 -21.96 -7.91 -21.68
N TRP A 41 -21.12 -8.68 -22.35
CA TRP A 41 -19.90 -9.26 -21.78
C TRP A 41 -18.87 -8.18 -21.41
N ALA A 42 -18.64 -7.24 -22.32
CA ALA A 42 -17.72 -6.14 -22.08
C ALA A 42 -18.19 -5.26 -20.90
N GLY A 43 -19.48 -4.97 -20.81
CA GLY A 43 -20.07 -4.24 -19.69
C GLY A 43 -19.84 -4.95 -18.35
N GLN A 44 -20.12 -6.25 -18.29
CA GLN A 44 -19.92 -7.05 -17.07
C GLN A 44 -18.44 -7.18 -16.69
N ALA A 45 -17.53 -7.29 -17.67
CA ALA A 45 -16.10 -7.30 -17.40
C ALA A 45 -15.65 -6.00 -16.71
N VAL A 46 -16.12 -4.85 -17.22
CA VAL A 46 -15.82 -3.53 -16.65
C VAL A 46 -16.36 -3.37 -15.22
N GLU A 47 -17.51 -3.96 -14.91
CA GLU A 47 -18.11 -3.90 -13.57
C GLU A 47 -17.45 -4.86 -12.57
N SER A 48 -16.84 -5.95 -13.05
CA SER A 48 -16.36 -7.04 -12.19
C SER A 48 -14.85 -7.14 -12.06
N ILE A 49 -14.07 -6.47 -12.93
CA ILE A 49 -12.60 -6.57 -12.94
C ILE A 49 -12.00 -5.21 -12.61
N GLY A 50 -11.13 -5.17 -11.60
CA GLY A 50 -10.43 -3.98 -11.16
C GLY A 50 -11.25 -3.14 -10.17
N THR A 51 -12.04 -3.78 -9.31
CA THR A 51 -12.81 -3.10 -8.26
C THR A 51 -11.92 -2.63 -7.11
N GLY A 52 -10.71 -3.20 -6.96
CA GLY A 52 -9.70 -2.83 -5.99
C GLY A 52 -8.44 -2.25 -6.63
N LEU A 53 -7.55 -1.70 -5.79
CA LEU A 53 -6.24 -1.17 -6.19
C LEU A 53 -5.10 -2.13 -5.85
N ASP A 54 -5.37 -3.42 -5.77
CA ASP A 54 -4.34 -4.44 -5.51
C ASP A 54 -4.30 -5.50 -6.61
N GLU A 55 -3.12 -6.09 -6.81
CA GLU A 55 -2.86 -7.06 -7.86
C GLU A 55 -3.63 -8.36 -7.65
N GLN A 56 -3.70 -8.84 -6.41
CA GLN A 56 -4.31 -10.12 -6.08
C GLN A 56 -5.82 -10.08 -6.32
N THR A 57 -6.50 -9.04 -5.86
CA THR A 57 -7.93 -8.83 -6.10
C THR A 57 -8.23 -8.80 -7.60
N THR A 58 -7.48 -8.00 -8.38
CA THR A 58 -7.66 -7.92 -9.84
C THR A 58 -7.47 -9.29 -10.52
N CYS A 59 -6.47 -10.07 -10.11
CA CYS A 59 -6.22 -11.41 -10.66
C CYS A 59 -7.35 -12.41 -10.31
N VAL A 60 -7.86 -12.37 -9.09
CA VAL A 60 -8.98 -13.22 -8.64
C VAL A 60 -10.26 -12.85 -9.42
N GLU A 61 -10.57 -11.56 -9.54
CA GLU A 61 -11.73 -11.05 -10.28
C GLU A 61 -11.71 -11.48 -11.74
N LEU A 62 -10.55 -11.37 -12.41
CA LEU A 62 -10.37 -11.87 -13.78
C LEU A 62 -10.64 -13.37 -13.87
N ALA A 63 -10.05 -14.17 -13.00
CA ALA A 63 -10.24 -15.62 -13.01
C ALA A 63 -11.70 -16.02 -12.72
N VAL A 64 -12.36 -15.36 -11.77
CA VAL A 64 -13.79 -15.56 -11.45
C VAL A 64 -14.67 -15.18 -12.65
N PHE A 65 -14.42 -14.04 -13.29
CA PHE A 65 -15.15 -13.59 -14.46
C PHE A 65 -15.09 -14.65 -15.58
N LEU A 66 -13.90 -15.16 -15.90
CA LEU A 66 -13.72 -16.19 -16.93
C LEU A 66 -14.41 -17.52 -16.56
N CYS A 67 -14.31 -17.96 -15.30
CA CYS A 67 -14.95 -19.19 -14.83
C CYS A 67 -16.47 -19.11 -14.85
N ARG A 68 -17.05 -17.95 -14.62
CA ARG A 68 -18.51 -17.78 -14.70
C ARG A 68 -19.05 -17.88 -16.12
N ARG A 69 -18.22 -17.64 -17.13
CA ARG A 69 -18.67 -17.42 -18.51
C ARG A 69 -18.09 -18.38 -19.54
N LEU A 70 -16.81 -18.73 -19.42
CA LEU A 70 -16.08 -19.37 -20.51
C LEU A 70 -15.46 -20.71 -20.16
N CYS A 71 -15.17 -20.97 -18.88
CA CYS A 71 -14.31 -22.09 -18.52
C CYS A 71 -14.70 -22.73 -17.19
N GLU A 72 -14.16 -23.93 -16.94
CA GLU A 72 -14.33 -24.65 -15.69
C GLU A 72 -13.19 -24.33 -14.68
N ALA A 73 -12.06 -23.83 -15.19
CA ALA A 73 -10.94 -23.39 -14.38
C ALA A 73 -10.21 -22.24 -15.06
N ALA A 74 -9.75 -21.27 -14.27
CA ALA A 74 -8.88 -20.20 -14.73
C ALA A 74 -7.75 -19.95 -13.74
N ALA A 75 -6.57 -19.58 -14.26
CA ALA A 75 -5.42 -19.17 -13.46
C ALA A 75 -4.75 -17.93 -14.05
N VAL A 76 -4.26 -17.06 -13.18
CA VAL A 76 -3.50 -15.87 -13.55
C VAL A 76 -2.08 -16.02 -13.03
N ASP A 77 -1.13 -15.99 -13.97
CA ASP A 77 0.30 -16.07 -13.69
C ASP A 77 0.95 -14.72 -14.05
N LEU A 78 1.62 -14.07 -13.10
CA LEU A 78 2.27 -12.78 -13.29
C LEU A 78 3.78 -12.91 -13.41
N LEU A 79 4.39 -11.93 -14.08
CA LEU A 79 5.83 -11.69 -14.06
C LEU A 79 6.23 -10.92 -12.80
N PRO A 80 7.39 -11.20 -12.18
CA PRO A 80 7.89 -10.43 -11.04
C PRO A 80 8.03 -8.93 -11.35
N GLU A 81 8.43 -8.63 -12.60
CA GLU A 81 8.49 -7.27 -13.12
C GLU A 81 7.90 -7.24 -14.54
N PRO A 82 7.06 -6.23 -14.87
CA PRO A 82 6.51 -6.09 -16.21
C PRO A 82 7.60 -5.79 -17.23
N VAL A 83 7.59 -6.50 -18.34
CA VAL A 83 8.54 -6.35 -19.45
C VAL A 83 7.92 -5.64 -20.64
N THR A 84 8.74 -5.03 -21.48
CA THR A 84 8.26 -4.45 -22.75
C THR A 84 7.83 -5.57 -23.69
N ALA A 85 6.61 -5.50 -24.21
CA ALA A 85 6.04 -6.54 -25.09
C ALA A 85 6.86 -6.81 -26.36
N SER A 86 7.70 -5.86 -26.80
CA SER A 86 8.65 -6.04 -27.91
C SER A 86 9.85 -6.91 -27.53
N HIS A 87 10.26 -6.93 -26.26
CA HIS A 87 11.38 -7.74 -25.79
C HIS A 87 10.97 -9.20 -25.55
N ALA A 88 9.70 -9.47 -25.24
CA ALA A 88 9.16 -10.82 -25.09
C ALA A 88 9.32 -11.64 -26.38
N ARG A 89 9.12 -11.00 -27.56
CA ARG A 89 9.27 -11.62 -28.89
C ARG A 89 10.71 -12.02 -29.26
N ALA A 90 11.71 -11.57 -28.52
CA ALA A 90 13.12 -11.82 -28.83
C ALA A 90 13.70 -13.11 -28.21
N GLY A 91 12.86 -14.00 -27.66
CA GLY A 91 13.29 -15.30 -27.13
C GLY A 91 14.12 -15.22 -25.85
N SER A 92 14.10 -14.10 -25.15
CA SER A 92 14.94 -13.85 -23.99
C SER A 92 14.13 -14.04 -22.68
N ARG A 93 14.53 -15.03 -21.88
CA ARG A 93 14.40 -15.15 -20.40
C ARG A 93 13.14 -14.63 -19.67
N SER A 94 12.15 -14.03 -20.35
CA SER A 94 10.95 -13.44 -19.75
C SER A 94 10.02 -14.47 -19.08
N ALA A 95 10.03 -15.71 -19.56
CA ALA A 95 9.19 -16.80 -19.06
C ALA A 95 9.75 -17.49 -17.81
N ALA A 96 10.98 -17.20 -17.42
CA ALA A 96 11.69 -17.94 -16.34
C ALA A 96 11.30 -17.47 -14.92
N GLY A 97 10.20 -16.76 -14.74
CA GLY A 97 9.81 -16.25 -13.44
C GLY A 97 8.31 -16.06 -13.21
N LEU A 98 7.45 -16.62 -14.09
CA LEU A 98 6.01 -16.54 -13.86
C LEU A 98 5.64 -17.25 -12.55
N TYR A 99 4.86 -16.55 -11.73
CA TYR A 99 4.30 -17.08 -10.48
C TYR A 99 2.79 -16.95 -10.48
N ARG A 100 2.11 -17.95 -9.91
CA ARG A 100 0.65 -17.99 -9.86
C ARG A 100 0.12 -17.11 -8.75
N VAL A 101 -0.71 -16.13 -9.09
CA VAL A 101 -1.36 -15.21 -8.16
C VAL A 101 -2.79 -15.64 -7.86
N ALA A 102 -3.51 -16.16 -8.85
CA ALA A 102 -4.89 -16.60 -8.67
C ALA A 102 -5.15 -17.90 -9.43
N ALA A 103 -5.98 -18.75 -8.84
CA ALA A 103 -6.56 -19.92 -9.50
C ALA A 103 -7.98 -20.15 -8.98
N VAL A 104 -8.93 -20.36 -9.88
CA VAL A 104 -10.36 -20.49 -9.57
C VAL A 104 -10.97 -21.65 -10.36
N GLY A 105 -11.96 -22.31 -9.80
CA GLY A 105 -12.68 -23.43 -10.41
C GLY A 105 -11.99 -24.77 -10.21
N ARG A 106 -12.14 -25.68 -11.19
CA ARG A 106 -11.54 -27.02 -11.17
C ARG A 106 -10.05 -26.99 -11.49
N THR A 107 -9.25 -26.57 -10.54
CA THR A 107 -7.81 -26.30 -10.73
C THR A 107 -6.99 -27.52 -11.18
N GLU A 108 -7.48 -28.75 -10.97
CA GLU A 108 -6.89 -29.99 -11.52
C GLU A 108 -6.82 -30.01 -13.05
N LEU A 109 -7.73 -29.26 -13.73
CA LEU A 109 -7.72 -29.16 -15.18
C LEU A 109 -6.54 -28.32 -15.70
N LEU A 110 -6.05 -27.38 -14.93
CA LEU A 110 -4.92 -26.50 -15.30
C LEU A 110 -3.64 -27.33 -15.52
N GLU A 111 -3.41 -28.35 -14.69
CA GLU A 111 -2.28 -29.27 -14.85
C GLU A 111 -2.45 -30.16 -16.08
N ALA A 112 -3.68 -30.58 -16.36
CA ALA A 112 -4.00 -31.43 -17.52
C ALA A 112 -3.88 -30.68 -18.85
N ALA A 113 -3.91 -29.36 -18.85
CA ALA A 113 -3.80 -28.51 -20.04
C ALA A 113 -2.35 -28.22 -20.47
N VAL A 114 -1.33 -28.71 -19.72
CA VAL A 114 0.08 -28.47 -20.06
C VAL A 114 0.43 -29.24 -21.33
N PRO A 115 1.00 -28.59 -22.37
CA PRO A 115 1.44 -29.23 -23.59
C PRO A 115 2.55 -30.26 -23.37
N GLN A 116 2.70 -31.21 -24.32
CA GLN A 116 3.71 -32.29 -24.24
C GLN A 116 5.17 -31.83 -24.24
N ASP A 117 5.44 -30.60 -24.71
CA ASP A 117 6.76 -29.97 -24.70
C ASP A 117 7.19 -29.50 -23.31
N GLY A 118 6.32 -29.66 -22.29
CA GLY A 118 6.58 -29.23 -20.90
C GLY A 118 6.57 -27.72 -20.67
N ARG A 119 6.33 -26.91 -21.71
CA ARG A 119 6.24 -25.44 -21.58
C ARG A 119 4.80 -25.06 -21.22
N GLY A 120 4.62 -24.43 -20.07
CA GLY A 120 3.31 -23.94 -19.62
C GLY A 120 2.66 -22.98 -20.64
N LEU A 121 1.31 -23.02 -20.72
CA LEU A 121 0.56 -22.16 -21.63
C LEU A 121 0.77 -20.68 -21.37
N SER A 122 0.87 -20.28 -20.11
CA SER A 122 1.18 -18.91 -19.72
C SER A 122 2.52 -18.44 -20.28
N VAL A 123 3.54 -19.31 -20.21
CA VAL A 123 4.89 -19.06 -20.77
C VAL A 123 4.81 -18.82 -22.27
N ARG A 124 4.06 -19.66 -22.99
CA ARG A 124 3.92 -19.54 -24.45
C ARG A 124 3.19 -18.26 -24.84
N ALA A 125 2.08 -17.92 -24.16
CA ALA A 125 1.34 -16.69 -24.44
C ALA A 125 2.16 -15.44 -24.16
N VAL A 126 3.01 -15.48 -23.10
CA VAL A 126 3.97 -14.41 -22.77
C VAL A 126 5.04 -14.28 -23.85
N ASP A 127 5.63 -15.38 -24.29
CA ASP A 127 6.69 -15.39 -25.33
C ASP A 127 6.16 -14.93 -26.69
N ASP A 128 4.97 -15.39 -27.08
CA ASP A 128 4.37 -15.09 -28.39
C ASP A 128 3.70 -13.70 -28.41
N GLY A 129 3.23 -13.21 -27.25
CA GLY A 129 2.58 -11.92 -27.11
C GLY A 129 1.17 -11.85 -27.71
N HIS A 130 0.55 -13.00 -27.99
CA HIS A 130 -0.83 -13.13 -28.49
C HIS A 130 -1.55 -14.33 -27.84
N PRO A 131 -2.89 -14.38 -27.91
CA PRO A 131 -3.67 -15.51 -27.41
C PRO A 131 -3.27 -16.83 -28.07
N ILE A 132 -3.24 -17.91 -27.28
CA ILE A 132 -2.93 -19.27 -27.71
C ILE A 132 -4.07 -20.19 -27.29
N THR A 133 -4.59 -20.97 -28.21
CA THR A 133 -5.56 -22.03 -27.93
C THR A 133 -4.91 -23.41 -28.12
N VAL A 134 -5.22 -24.34 -27.21
CA VAL A 134 -4.75 -25.71 -27.27
C VAL A 134 -5.89 -26.66 -26.95
N SER A 135 -5.99 -27.73 -27.75
CA SER A 135 -6.93 -28.84 -27.50
C SER A 135 -6.13 -30.14 -27.36
N THR A 136 -6.40 -30.87 -26.31
CA THR A 136 -5.73 -32.13 -26.02
C THR A 136 -6.77 -33.26 -25.99
N ALA A 137 -6.65 -34.23 -26.88
CA ALA A 137 -7.60 -35.33 -27.01
C ALA A 137 -7.59 -36.26 -25.78
N ALA A 138 -8.74 -36.92 -25.51
CA ALA A 138 -8.83 -38.02 -24.58
C ALA A 138 -7.88 -39.17 -24.97
N GLY A 139 -7.43 -39.95 -23.99
CA GLY A 139 -6.60 -41.11 -24.24
C GLY A 139 -5.09 -40.86 -24.16
N GLN A 140 -4.60 -39.66 -23.81
CA GLN A 140 -3.16 -39.41 -23.68
C GLN A 140 -2.61 -39.97 -22.37
N PRO A 141 -1.48 -40.72 -22.39
CA PRO A 141 -0.89 -41.34 -21.19
C PRO A 141 -0.36 -40.24 -20.22
N GLY A 142 -0.50 -40.49 -18.92
CA GLY A 142 0.08 -39.63 -17.86
C GLY A 142 -0.88 -38.64 -17.20
N ARG A 143 -2.17 -38.62 -17.54
CA ARG A 143 -3.16 -37.64 -17.03
C ARG A 143 -4.04 -38.11 -15.86
N GLY A 144 -3.76 -39.25 -15.23
CA GLY A 144 -4.56 -39.74 -14.11
C GLY A 144 -6.06 -39.89 -14.47
N PRO A 145 -7.00 -39.50 -13.58
CA PRO A 145 -8.46 -39.62 -13.82
C PRO A 145 -9.00 -38.77 -14.98
N LEU A 146 -8.27 -37.76 -15.45
CA LEU A 146 -8.64 -36.88 -16.58
C LEU A 146 -8.27 -37.48 -17.95
N HIS A 147 -7.72 -38.70 -17.98
CA HIS A 147 -7.33 -39.40 -19.19
C HIS A 147 -8.49 -39.64 -20.19
N ALA A 148 -9.71 -39.76 -19.69
CA ALA A 148 -10.91 -40.09 -20.51
C ALA A 148 -11.59 -38.85 -21.16
N VAL A 149 -11.08 -37.63 -20.88
CA VAL A 149 -11.75 -36.38 -21.29
C VAL A 149 -10.81 -35.52 -22.12
N SER A 150 -11.31 -34.94 -23.23
CA SER A 150 -10.55 -33.88 -23.94
C SER A 150 -10.53 -32.64 -23.11
N VAL A 151 -9.40 -31.96 -23.11
CA VAL A 151 -9.18 -30.69 -22.38
C VAL A 151 -8.83 -29.60 -23.37
N HIS A 152 -9.56 -28.50 -23.31
CA HIS A 152 -9.39 -27.31 -24.15
C HIS A 152 -8.95 -26.15 -23.28
N ALA A 153 -7.93 -25.43 -23.73
CA ALA A 153 -7.38 -24.30 -23.02
C ALA A 153 -7.15 -23.11 -23.95
N VAL A 154 -7.35 -21.92 -23.39
CA VAL A 154 -6.92 -20.65 -23.98
C VAL A 154 -6.00 -19.94 -22.99
N SER A 155 -4.89 -19.41 -23.48
CA SER A 155 -3.99 -18.54 -22.70
C SER A 155 -3.88 -17.19 -23.38
N VAL A 156 -4.03 -16.14 -22.60
CA VAL A 156 -4.08 -14.75 -23.07
C VAL A 156 -3.01 -13.94 -22.32
N PRO A 157 -2.12 -13.22 -23.04
CA PRO A 157 -1.17 -12.35 -22.42
C PRO A 157 -1.84 -11.09 -21.82
N LEU A 158 -1.42 -10.69 -20.65
CA LEU A 158 -1.89 -9.49 -19.94
C LEU A 158 -1.04 -8.29 -20.35
N VAL A 159 -1.49 -7.54 -21.35
CA VAL A 159 -0.75 -6.43 -21.96
C VAL A 159 -1.48 -5.12 -21.78
N ALA A 160 -0.81 -4.10 -21.22
CA ALA A 160 -1.29 -2.73 -21.16
C ALA A 160 -0.18 -1.74 -21.58
N ARG A 161 -0.51 -0.80 -22.46
CA ARG A 161 0.42 0.24 -22.97
C ARG A 161 1.79 -0.29 -23.40
N GLY A 162 1.81 -1.44 -24.08
CA GLY A 162 3.04 -2.06 -24.59
C GLY A 162 3.89 -2.76 -23.53
N ARG A 163 3.43 -2.88 -22.29
CA ARG A 163 4.06 -3.69 -21.24
C ARG A 163 3.26 -4.96 -20.99
N LEU A 164 3.97 -6.05 -20.77
CA LEU A 164 3.45 -7.38 -20.49
C LEU A 164 3.61 -7.66 -18.99
N TYR A 165 2.51 -8.01 -18.34
CA TYR A 165 2.41 -8.24 -16.88
C TYR A 165 2.38 -9.72 -16.55
N GLY A 166 1.96 -10.59 -17.48
CA GLY A 166 1.80 -12.01 -17.27
C GLY A 166 0.84 -12.61 -18.29
N ALA A 167 0.15 -13.69 -17.91
CA ALA A 167 -0.88 -14.32 -18.71
C ALA A 167 -2.01 -14.87 -17.83
N VAL A 168 -3.21 -14.99 -18.41
CA VAL A 168 -4.32 -15.76 -17.85
C VAL A 168 -4.53 -17.00 -18.69
N VAL A 169 -4.76 -18.14 -18.04
CA VAL A 169 -5.14 -19.42 -18.67
C VAL A 169 -6.56 -19.77 -18.25
N ALA A 170 -7.40 -20.10 -19.21
CA ALA A 170 -8.74 -20.64 -18.98
C ALA A 170 -8.85 -22.04 -19.59
N VAL A 171 -9.46 -22.98 -18.85
CA VAL A 171 -9.52 -24.39 -19.22
C VAL A 171 -10.94 -24.93 -19.07
N ARG A 172 -11.36 -25.78 -20.02
CA ARG A 172 -12.64 -26.52 -20.01
C ARG A 172 -12.52 -27.89 -20.65
N THR A 173 -13.56 -28.71 -20.54
CA THR A 173 -13.61 -30.07 -21.07
C THR A 173 -14.75 -30.27 -22.07
N ASP A 174 -14.74 -31.39 -22.82
CA ASP A 174 -15.86 -31.83 -23.65
C ASP A 174 -17.04 -32.35 -22.84
N ALA A 175 -16.84 -32.74 -21.58
CA ALA A 175 -17.89 -33.34 -20.77
C ALA A 175 -19.02 -32.35 -20.49
N PRO A 176 -20.28 -32.69 -20.77
CA PRO A 176 -21.39 -31.85 -20.38
C PRO A 176 -21.40 -31.67 -18.87
N PRO A 177 -21.58 -30.47 -18.39
CA PRO A 177 -21.64 -30.23 -16.95
C PRO A 177 -22.78 -31.03 -16.34
N GLY A 178 -22.53 -31.81 -15.28
CA GLY A 178 -23.55 -32.56 -14.53
C GLY A 178 -24.69 -31.65 -14.05
N GLY A 179 -25.93 -31.95 -14.36
CA GLY A 179 -27.15 -31.15 -14.23
C GLY A 179 -27.30 -30.28 -12.98
N GLY A 180 -27.53 -29.01 -13.19
CA GLY A 180 -27.89 -28.01 -12.20
C GLY A 180 -27.99 -26.64 -12.83
N GLY A 181 -29.10 -25.99 -12.70
CA GLY A 181 -29.72 -24.88 -13.45
C GLY A 181 -29.05 -23.50 -13.45
N GLU A 182 -27.75 -23.37 -13.42
CA GLU A 182 -27.03 -22.12 -13.73
C GLU A 182 -26.45 -22.20 -15.15
N GLU A 183 -26.48 -21.12 -15.90
CA GLU A 183 -25.83 -21.01 -17.22
C GLU A 183 -24.35 -21.35 -17.08
N ARG A 184 -23.93 -22.49 -17.67
CA ARG A 184 -22.61 -23.04 -17.55
C ARG A 184 -21.73 -22.68 -18.74
N PRO A 185 -20.39 -22.53 -18.56
CA PRO A 185 -19.47 -22.26 -19.65
C PRO A 185 -19.63 -23.30 -20.79
N GLY A 186 -19.41 -22.88 -22.00
CA GLY A 186 -19.46 -23.74 -23.17
C GLY A 186 -18.58 -24.98 -23.06
N SER A 187 -18.85 -26.00 -23.82
CA SER A 187 -18.04 -27.21 -23.93
C SER A 187 -17.26 -27.23 -25.25
N GLY A 188 -16.18 -28.00 -25.34
CA GLY A 188 -15.37 -28.13 -26.54
C GLY A 188 -14.30 -27.03 -26.71
N PRO A 189 -13.72 -26.92 -27.92
CA PRO A 189 -12.68 -25.91 -28.22
C PRO A 189 -13.20 -24.49 -28.07
N PHE A 190 -12.34 -23.56 -27.61
CA PHE A 190 -12.66 -22.14 -27.55
C PHE A 190 -12.86 -21.57 -28.95
N THR A 191 -13.94 -20.83 -29.16
CA THR A 191 -14.20 -20.09 -30.40
C THR A 191 -13.36 -18.84 -30.49
N ASP A 192 -13.29 -18.24 -31.68
CA ASP A 192 -12.59 -16.96 -31.89
C ASP A 192 -13.24 -15.84 -31.06
N GLU A 193 -14.57 -15.84 -30.91
CA GLU A 193 -15.31 -14.86 -30.10
C GLU A 193 -15.02 -15.02 -28.62
N GLU A 194 -15.03 -16.23 -28.08
CA GLU A 194 -14.70 -16.50 -26.68
C GLU A 194 -13.24 -16.13 -26.38
N THR A 195 -12.35 -16.39 -27.32
CA THR A 195 -10.94 -15.97 -27.25
C THR A 195 -10.82 -14.45 -27.24
N ALA A 196 -11.62 -13.73 -28.04
CA ALA A 196 -11.65 -12.27 -28.05
C ALA A 196 -12.18 -11.70 -26.73
N VAL A 197 -13.20 -12.32 -26.11
CA VAL A 197 -13.69 -11.93 -24.79
C VAL A 197 -12.63 -12.15 -23.71
N ALA A 198 -11.97 -13.30 -23.71
CA ALA A 198 -10.88 -13.57 -22.76
C ALA A 198 -9.71 -12.56 -22.95
N HIS A 199 -9.40 -12.22 -24.21
CA HIS A 199 -8.40 -11.21 -24.52
C HIS A 199 -8.80 -9.80 -24.05
N PHE A 200 -10.04 -9.41 -24.25
CA PHE A 200 -10.56 -8.12 -23.75
C PHE A 200 -10.49 -8.06 -22.22
N ALA A 201 -10.98 -9.09 -21.52
CA ALA A 201 -10.92 -9.19 -20.07
C ALA A 201 -9.46 -9.14 -19.54
N GLY A 202 -8.56 -9.86 -20.21
CA GLY A 202 -7.13 -9.84 -19.88
C GLY A 202 -6.48 -8.46 -20.07
N ARG A 203 -6.83 -7.73 -21.13
CA ARG A 203 -6.36 -6.35 -21.35
C ARG A 203 -6.90 -5.38 -20.31
N LEU A 204 -8.17 -5.53 -19.93
CA LEU A 204 -8.78 -4.73 -18.88
C LEU A 204 -8.06 -4.98 -17.55
N ALA A 205 -7.89 -6.23 -17.15
CA ALA A 205 -7.13 -6.59 -15.96
C ALA A 205 -5.69 -6.04 -15.99
N ALA A 206 -5.00 -6.11 -17.13
CA ALA A 206 -3.66 -5.56 -17.28
C ALA A 206 -3.59 -4.04 -17.06
N VAL A 207 -4.65 -3.29 -17.41
CA VAL A 207 -4.74 -1.85 -17.10
C VAL A 207 -4.84 -1.63 -15.58
N HIS A 208 -5.67 -2.41 -14.89
CA HIS A 208 -5.81 -2.32 -13.43
C HIS A 208 -4.55 -2.79 -12.69
N LEU A 209 -3.91 -3.88 -13.15
CA LEU A 209 -2.61 -4.32 -12.61
C LEU A 209 -1.54 -3.23 -12.71
N ARG A 210 -1.49 -2.51 -13.85
CA ARG A 210 -0.59 -1.37 -13.99
C ARG A 210 -0.88 -0.29 -12.96
N HIS A 211 -2.15 0.09 -12.77
CA HIS A 211 -2.52 1.10 -11.78
C HIS A 211 -2.18 0.65 -10.35
N ALA A 212 -2.43 -0.62 -10.02
CA ALA A 212 -2.07 -1.20 -8.73
C ALA A 212 -0.56 -1.12 -8.47
N GLN A 213 0.28 -1.45 -9.47
CA GLN A 213 1.74 -1.38 -9.36
C GLN A 213 2.25 0.06 -9.26
N GLU A 214 1.71 0.98 -10.08
CA GLU A 214 2.05 2.41 -10.01
C GLU A 214 1.71 2.99 -8.63
N HIS A 215 0.55 2.63 -8.09
CA HIS A 215 0.12 3.03 -6.75
C HIS A 215 1.03 2.45 -5.67
N SER A 216 1.30 1.15 -5.70
CA SER A 216 2.20 0.47 -4.76
C SER A 216 3.63 1.03 -4.79
N THR A 217 4.17 1.31 -5.98
CA THR A 217 5.51 1.89 -6.13
C THR A 217 5.57 3.30 -5.57
N THR A 218 4.56 4.12 -5.86
CA THR A 218 4.48 5.50 -5.33
C THR A 218 4.38 5.48 -3.81
N HIS A 219 3.54 4.62 -3.26
CA HIS A 219 3.37 4.44 -1.83
C HIS A 219 4.68 3.96 -1.16
N SER A 220 5.34 2.95 -1.70
CA SER A 220 6.62 2.44 -1.18
C SER A 220 7.72 3.50 -1.24
N THR A 221 7.76 4.29 -2.32
CA THR A 221 8.73 5.38 -2.46
C THR A 221 8.50 6.46 -1.40
N ALA A 222 7.24 6.83 -1.16
CA ALA A 222 6.89 7.79 -0.12
C ALA A 222 7.28 7.28 1.28
N LEU A 223 6.98 6.00 1.59
CA LEU A 223 7.40 5.37 2.86
C LEU A 223 8.92 5.31 3.02
N ASN A 224 9.66 4.99 1.98
CA ASN A 224 11.13 4.97 2.00
C ASN A 224 11.71 6.37 2.20
N LEU A 225 11.13 7.39 1.55
CA LEU A 225 11.52 8.79 1.79
C LEU A 225 11.23 9.21 3.23
N GLN A 226 10.06 8.87 3.75
CA GLN A 226 9.69 9.14 5.14
C GLN A 226 10.65 8.46 6.12
N GLN A 227 10.95 7.17 5.94
CA GLN A 227 11.92 6.46 6.78
C GLN A 227 13.31 7.09 6.70
N ALA A 228 13.75 7.54 5.54
CA ALA A 228 15.01 8.25 5.36
C ALA A 228 15.00 9.63 6.02
N LEU A 229 13.86 10.34 6.01
CA LEU A 229 13.68 11.63 6.69
C LEU A 229 13.56 11.47 8.21
N LEU A 230 12.94 10.38 8.67
CA LEU A 230 12.89 9.99 10.08
C LEU A 230 14.21 9.39 10.58
N ALA A 231 15.32 9.59 9.88
CA ALA A 231 16.64 9.05 10.24
C ALA A 231 16.73 8.73 11.74
N GLU A 232 17.35 7.61 12.10
CA GLU A 232 17.44 7.16 13.50
C GLU A 232 17.70 8.33 14.44
N PRO A 233 16.95 8.47 15.54
CA PRO A 233 17.19 9.53 16.50
C PRO A 233 18.66 9.47 16.90
N GLY A 234 19.30 10.62 17.04
CA GLY A 234 20.68 10.68 17.44
C GLY A 234 20.88 9.81 18.68
N ARG A 235 21.97 9.05 18.76
CA ARG A 235 22.17 8.16 19.92
C ARG A 235 22.12 8.98 21.20
N PRO A 236 21.25 8.63 22.17
CA PRO A 236 21.16 9.35 23.41
C PRO A 236 22.51 9.27 24.18
N HIS A 237 22.67 10.09 25.19
CA HIS A 237 23.80 9.93 26.09
C HIS A 237 23.72 8.56 26.79
N PRO A 238 24.86 7.86 27.10
CA PRO A 238 24.84 6.52 27.70
C PRO A 238 24.09 6.39 29.03
N ASN A 239 23.82 7.52 29.71
CA ASN A 239 23.07 7.61 30.97
C ASN A 239 21.55 7.76 30.79
N LEU A 240 21.05 7.58 29.58
CA LEU A 240 19.61 7.64 29.24
C LEU A 240 19.22 6.42 28.42
N ASP A 241 18.19 5.69 28.86
CA ASP A 241 17.49 4.70 28.05
C ASP A 241 16.44 5.39 27.20
N LEU A 242 16.37 5.02 25.94
CA LEU A 242 15.46 5.60 24.97
C LEU A 242 14.78 4.51 24.13
N ALA A 243 13.49 4.66 23.92
CA ALA A 243 12.73 3.90 22.92
C ALA A 243 11.92 4.86 22.08
N THR A 244 11.79 4.57 20.79
CA THR A 244 11.01 5.38 19.85
C THR A 244 10.13 4.49 19.00
N ARG A 245 8.96 5.00 18.60
CA ARG A 245 8.07 4.35 17.65
C ARG A 245 7.42 5.38 16.75
N TYR A 246 7.31 5.03 15.48
CA TYR A 246 6.54 5.76 14.50
C TYR A 246 5.57 4.80 13.82
N LEU A 247 4.30 5.17 13.72
CA LEU A 247 3.27 4.45 12.94
C LEU A 247 2.67 5.45 11.95
N PRO A 248 2.82 5.21 10.65
CA PRO A 248 2.14 6.01 9.64
C PRO A 248 0.65 5.72 9.63
N SER A 249 -0.18 6.73 9.40
CA SER A 249 -1.63 6.59 9.29
C SER A 249 -2.05 5.99 7.94
N GLY A 250 -3.04 5.09 7.95
CA GLY A 250 -3.91 4.70 6.84
C GLY A 250 -3.31 4.09 5.58
N THR A 251 -4.13 4.01 4.52
CA THR A 251 -3.89 3.28 3.26
C THR A 251 -3.43 4.17 2.09
N GLY A 252 -3.08 5.43 2.32
CA GLY A 252 -2.67 6.39 1.29
C GLY A 252 -1.18 6.73 1.32
N VAL A 253 -0.71 7.56 0.40
CA VAL A 253 0.66 8.11 0.41
C VAL A 253 0.84 8.99 1.64
N LEU A 254 1.53 8.50 2.65
CA LEU A 254 1.57 9.09 3.97
C LEU A 254 3.00 9.38 4.37
N VAL A 255 3.44 10.53 3.93
CA VAL A 255 4.59 11.20 4.53
C VAL A 255 3.99 12.17 5.53
N GLY A 256 4.16 11.93 6.83
CA GLY A 256 3.56 12.75 7.89
C GLY A 256 4.34 14.00 8.23
N GLY A 257 3.66 14.89 8.95
CA GLY A 257 4.26 16.05 9.60
C GLY A 257 4.97 15.74 10.91
N ASP A 258 4.72 14.56 11.47
CA ASP A 258 5.23 14.11 12.76
C ASP A 258 6.71 13.80 12.77
N TRP A 259 7.41 14.19 13.82
CA TRP A 259 8.80 13.82 14.03
C TRP A 259 9.19 13.74 15.50
N PHE A 260 10.24 13.01 15.77
CA PHE A 260 11.00 13.06 17.01
C PHE A 260 12.49 13.19 16.72
N GLU A 261 13.24 13.74 17.68
CA GLU A 261 14.68 13.92 17.57
C GLU A 261 15.35 13.82 18.96
N THR A 262 16.61 13.43 18.96
CA THR A 262 17.45 13.38 20.15
C THR A 262 18.77 14.09 19.87
N VAL A 263 19.08 15.13 20.63
CA VAL A 263 20.31 15.89 20.46
C VAL A 263 21.17 15.76 21.74
N ARG A 264 22.39 15.26 21.58
CA ARG A 264 23.37 15.25 22.66
C ARG A 264 23.86 16.67 22.93
N LEU A 265 23.75 17.08 24.17
CA LEU A 265 24.27 18.35 24.65
C LEU A 265 25.53 18.15 25.49
N HIS A 266 26.21 19.22 25.83
CA HIS A 266 27.38 19.19 26.72
C HIS A 266 27.00 18.68 28.13
N TYR A 267 28.00 18.24 28.88
CA TYR A 267 27.87 17.77 30.27
C TYR A 267 26.90 16.59 30.48
N GLY A 268 26.79 15.70 29.51
CA GLY A 268 25.95 14.49 29.62
C GLY A 268 24.46 14.76 29.55
N ARG A 269 24.04 15.95 29.13
CA ARG A 269 22.62 16.30 28.92
C ARG A 269 22.14 15.84 27.54
N THR A 270 20.86 15.56 27.45
CA THR A 270 20.19 15.20 26.19
C THR A 270 18.97 16.09 26.02
N LEU A 271 18.78 16.63 24.82
CA LEU A 271 17.53 17.26 24.41
C LEU A 271 16.69 16.22 23.66
N LEU A 272 15.49 15.95 24.16
CA LEU A 272 14.45 15.19 23.49
C LEU A 272 13.50 16.17 22.82
N VAL A 273 13.06 15.82 21.64
CA VAL A 273 12.18 16.64 20.81
C VAL A 273 11.07 15.77 20.26
N ILE A 274 9.87 16.29 20.26
CA ILE A 274 8.75 15.77 19.48
C ILE A 274 8.01 16.96 18.87
N GLY A 275 7.45 16.79 17.69
CA GLY A 275 6.70 17.83 17.02
C GLY A 275 5.83 17.28 15.92
N ASP A 276 4.94 18.14 15.45
CA ASP A 276 4.02 17.86 14.36
C ASP A 276 3.79 19.12 13.52
N VAL A 277 3.95 18.98 12.19
CA VAL A 277 3.69 20.04 11.21
C VAL A 277 2.25 19.96 10.74
N MET A 278 1.53 21.05 10.79
CA MET A 278 0.14 21.17 10.37
C MET A 278 -0.12 20.56 8.99
N GLY A 279 -0.99 19.54 8.93
CA GLY A 279 -1.41 18.86 7.70
C GLY A 279 -0.53 17.65 7.37
N HIS A 280 -0.85 16.96 6.29
CA HIS A 280 -0.23 15.68 5.91
C HIS A 280 0.36 15.73 4.49
N GLY A 281 1.12 14.69 4.14
CA GLY A 281 1.68 14.49 2.81
C GLY A 281 3.08 15.10 2.62
N LEU A 282 3.54 15.09 1.38
CA LEU A 282 4.94 15.41 1.03
C LEU A 282 5.37 16.81 1.45
N ASP A 283 4.48 17.80 1.32
CA ASP A 283 4.80 19.18 1.68
C ASP A 283 4.99 19.34 3.20
N ALA A 284 4.17 18.63 4.01
CA ALA A 284 4.35 18.61 5.47
C ALA A 284 5.69 17.96 5.86
N ALA A 285 6.08 16.89 5.21
CA ALA A 285 7.38 16.24 5.43
C ALA A 285 8.58 17.10 5.03
N VAL A 286 8.46 17.91 3.95
CA VAL A 286 9.50 18.88 3.58
C VAL A 286 9.66 19.93 4.65
N ASP A 287 8.57 20.49 5.17
CA ASP A 287 8.59 21.46 6.26
C ASP A 287 9.13 20.83 7.55
N MET A 288 8.69 19.61 7.90
CA MET A 288 9.18 18.83 9.04
C MET A 288 10.70 18.67 9.00
N ASN A 289 11.26 18.28 7.86
CA ASN A 289 12.71 18.11 7.71
C ASN A 289 13.48 19.43 7.88
N ALA A 290 12.89 20.54 7.43
CA ALA A 290 13.48 21.86 7.64
C ALA A 290 13.44 22.27 9.12
N TYR A 291 12.31 22.09 9.82
CA TYR A 291 12.20 22.30 11.27
C TYR A 291 13.26 21.50 12.03
N ARG A 292 13.39 20.22 11.70
CA ARG A 292 14.34 19.30 12.31
C ARG A 292 15.78 19.72 12.09
N SER A 293 16.13 20.16 10.88
CA SER A 293 17.48 20.62 10.54
C SER A 293 17.85 21.91 11.26
N MET A 294 16.93 22.89 11.27
CA MET A 294 17.13 24.14 12.00
C MET A 294 17.22 23.91 13.52
N LEU A 295 16.36 23.02 14.05
CA LEU A 295 16.37 22.66 15.46
C LEU A 295 17.74 22.06 15.88
N ARG A 296 18.28 21.12 15.10
CA ARG A 296 19.61 20.55 15.38
C ARG A 296 20.69 21.63 15.43
N TYR A 297 20.64 22.60 14.52
CA TYR A 297 21.58 23.70 14.50
C TYR A 297 21.43 24.58 15.74
N VAL A 298 20.23 25.03 16.09
CA VAL A 298 19.98 25.88 17.26
C VAL A 298 20.28 25.13 18.55
N ALA A 299 19.91 23.85 18.68
CA ALA A 299 20.15 23.04 19.86
C ALA A 299 21.65 22.84 20.15
N SER A 300 22.49 22.84 19.10
CA SER A 300 23.95 22.73 19.27
C SER A 300 24.56 23.86 20.08
N THR A 301 23.89 24.99 20.26
CA THR A 301 24.33 26.12 21.08
C THR A 301 24.11 25.92 22.58
N ASP A 302 23.55 24.78 23.01
CA ASP A 302 23.29 24.39 24.40
C ASP A 302 22.38 25.38 25.18
N LEU A 303 21.52 26.08 24.48
CA LEU A 303 20.54 27.00 25.08
C LEU A 303 19.46 26.24 25.87
N PRO A 304 18.78 26.88 26.84
CA PRO A 304 17.60 26.30 27.48
C PRO A 304 16.45 26.12 26.47
N PRO A 305 15.55 25.10 26.65
CA PRO A 305 14.47 24.75 25.71
C PRO A 305 13.65 25.94 25.21
N HIS A 306 13.19 26.82 26.10
CA HIS A 306 12.36 27.99 25.71
C HIS A 306 13.13 29.00 24.82
N ARG A 307 14.45 29.07 24.91
CA ARG A 307 15.26 29.92 24.03
C ARG A 307 15.51 29.23 22.68
N VAL A 308 15.62 27.90 22.66
CA VAL A 308 15.68 27.13 21.41
C VAL A 308 14.42 27.32 20.62
N LEU A 309 13.22 27.18 21.24
CA LEU A 309 11.94 27.42 20.57
C LEU A 309 11.86 28.86 20.04
N ARG A 310 12.27 29.87 20.83
CA ARG A 310 12.22 31.27 20.39
C ARG A 310 13.10 31.53 19.17
N GLN A 311 14.31 30.97 19.13
CA GLN A 311 15.20 31.16 17.98
C GLN A 311 14.68 30.41 16.76
N LEU A 312 14.11 29.22 16.96
CA LEU A 312 13.52 28.42 15.89
C LEU A 312 12.29 29.13 15.28
N ASP A 313 11.37 29.63 16.13
CA ASP A 313 10.21 30.39 15.71
C ASP A 313 10.57 31.65 14.91
N ALA A 314 11.56 32.42 15.39
CA ALA A 314 12.05 33.60 14.69
C ALA A 314 12.60 33.24 13.29
N ALA A 315 13.45 32.22 13.21
CA ALA A 315 14.06 31.80 11.94
C ALA A 315 13.01 31.33 10.91
N VAL A 316 12.00 30.55 11.36
CA VAL A 316 10.94 30.05 10.49
C VAL A 316 10.00 31.18 10.05
N SER A 317 9.66 32.09 10.96
CA SER A 317 8.75 33.19 10.66
C SER A 317 9.33 34.19 9.65
N GLU A 318 10.66 34.36 9.63
CA GLU A 318 11.35 35.20 8.63
C GLU A 318 11.22 34.61 7.20
N GLU A 319 11.18 33.29 7.05
CA GLU A 319 10.97 32.66 5.74
C GLU A 319 9.53 32.79 5.23
N GLY A 320 8.52 32.85 6.12
CA GLY A 320 7.11 33.17 5.84
C GLY A 320 6.37 32.20 4.92
N THR A 321 6.96 31.06 4.55
CA THR A 321 6.40 30.12 3.56
C THR A 321 6.06 28.75 4.18
N ARG A 322 6.52 28.50 5.41
CA ARG A 322 6.34 27.19 6.07
C ARG A 322 5.05 27.12 6.85
N ARG A 323 4.51 25.91 6.94
CA ARG A 323 3.35 25.61 7.78
C ARG A 323 3.72 25.75 9.24
N PRO A 324 2.80 26.19 10.10
CA PRO A 324 2.99 26.14 11.55
C PRO A 324 3.22 24.70 12.02
N ALA A 325 3.97 24.57 13.11
CA ALA A 325 4.25 23.28 13.72
C ALA A 325 4.11 23.34 15.24
N THR A 326 3.59 22.26 15.84
CA THR A 326 3.68 22.07 17.27
C THR A 326 5.03 21.46 17.63
N CYS A 327 5.59 21.80 18.80
CA CYS A 327 6.87 21.25 19.22
C CYS A 327 7.02 21.24 20.75
N LEU A 328 7.42 20.11 21.31
CA LEU A 328 7.79 19.98 22.71
C LEU A 328 9.28 19.65 22.84
N LEU A 329 10.00 20.46 23.60
CA LEU A 329 11.40 20.25 23.93
C LEU A 329 11.56 19.84 25.38
N VAL A 330 12.33 18.77 25.63
CA VAL A 330 12.66 18.31 26.98
C VAL A 330 14.16 18.13 27.12
N ARG A 331 14.81 18.97 27.89
CA ARG A 331 16.23 18.82 28.22
C ARG A 331 16.39 18.03 29.51
N ILE A 332 16.92 16.81 29.40
CA ILE A 332 17.21 15.94 30.55
C ILE A 332 18.66 16.14 31.00
N ASP A 333 18.85 16.35 32.31
CA ASP A 333 20.15 16.37 33.01
C ASP A 333 20.19 15.18 33.98
N PRO A 334 20.72 14.02 33.58
CA PRO A 334 20.74 12.83 34.41
C PRO A 334 21.66 12.98 35.65
N ALA A 335 22.68 13.88 35.59
CA ALA A 335 23.55 14.10 36.71
C ALA A 335 22.84 14.83 37.86
N ARG A 336 21.83 15.64 37.55
CA ARG A 336 21.01 16.39 38.52
C ARG A 336 19.65 15.75 38.78
N GLY A 337 19.28 14.69 38.05
CA GLY A 337 17.94 14.09 38.12
C GLY A 337 16.86 15.11 37.76
N SER A 338 17.06 15.92 36.72
CA SER A 338 16.13 16.98 36.36
C SER A 338 15.82 17.00 34.87
N ALA A 339 14.58 17.36 34.55
CA ALA A 339 14.12 17.63 33.20
C ALA A 339 13.52 19.04 33.09
N ALA A 340 13.88 19.77 32.04
CA ALA A 340 13.38 21.11 31.75
C ALA A 340 12.58 21.07 30.45
N PHE A 341 11.35 21.57 30.50
CA PHE A 341 10.33 21.47 29.46
C PHE A 341 10.00 22.85 28.88
N SER A 342 9.69 22.87 27.58
CA SER A 342 9.08 24.03 26.93
C SER A 342 8.24 23.57 25.75
N SER A 343 7.02 24.07 25.63
CA SER A 343 6.05 23.69 24.59
C SER A 343 5.71 24.84 23.67
N ALA A 344 5.65 24.56 22.38
CA ALA A 344 5.12 25.42 21.31
C ALA A 344 3.86 24.74 20.74
N GLY A 345 2.71 24.95 21.35
CA GLY A 345 1.42 24.41 20.91
C GLY A 345 1.27 22.89 21.03
N HIS A 346 2.22 22.18 21.63
CA HIS A 346 2.24 20.72 21.67
C HIS A 346 1.56 20.16 22.90
N LEU A 347 1.07 18.91 22.82
CA LEU A 347 0.40 18.18 23.90
C LEU A 347 1.34 17.99 25.12
N PRO A 348 0.78 17.88 26.35
CA PRO A 348 1.57 17.63 27.53
C PRO A 348 2.18 16.22 27.51
N PRO A 349 3.45 16.05 27.95
CA PRO A 349 4.05 14.72 28.05
C PRO A 349 3.47 13.93 29.22
N ALA A 350 3.47 12.60 29.10
CA ALA A 350 3.10 11.71 30.20
C ALA A 350 4.32 11.23 30.96
N LEU A 351 4.15 10.95 32.26
CA LEU A 351 5.13 10.35 33.13
C LEU A 351 4.56 9.11 33.78
N PHE A 352 5.23 7.98 33.66
CA PHE A 352 4.89 6.73 34.34
C PHE A 352 5.83 6.52 35.52
N GLY A 353 5.27 6.44 36.71
CA GLY A 353 6.02 6.23 37.95
C GLY A 353 6.51 4.79 38.14
N ALA A 354 7.27 4.55 39.20
CA ALA A 354 7.77 3.22 39.58
C ALA A 354 6.66 2.18 39.78
N ASP A 355 5.49 2.62 40.23
CA ASP A 355 4.29 1.82 40.42
C ASP A 355 3.47 1.61 39.16
N GLY A 356 3.93 2.13 38.03
CA GLY A 356 3.26 2.05 36.74
C GLY A 356 2.10 3.04 36.57
N THR A 357 1.88 3.96 37.51
CA THR A 357 0.83 4.97 37.37
C THR A 357 1.23 6.05 36.38
N GLY A 358 0.32 6.36 35.44
CA GLY A 358 0.50 7.46 34.49
C GLY A 358 0.01 8.80 35.07
N THR A 359 0.72 9.88 34.74
CA THR A 359 0.31 11.26 35.01
C THR A 359 0.74 12.15 33.86
N LEU A 360 -0.03 13.20 33.56
CA LEU A 360 0.43 14.24 32.62
C LEU A 360 1.26 15.28 33.34
N ILE A 361 2.29 15.78 32.67
CA ILE A 361 3.11 16.88 33.20
C ILE A 361 2.51 18.18 32.68
N ASP A 362 2.10 19.04 33.58
CA ASP A 362 1.66 20.39 33.25
C ASP A 362 2.84 21.23 32.73
N VAL A 363 2.78 21.64 31.48
CA VAL A 363 3.79 22.49 30.82
C VAL A 363 3.06 23.69 30.21
N PRO A 364 3.45 24.94 30.55
CA PRO A 364 2.87 26.10 29.92
C PRO A 364 3.02 26.05 28.38
N VAL A 365 1.91 26.19 27.67
CA VAL A 365 1.83 26.05 26.22
C VAL A 365 1.96 27.40 25.57
N GLY A 366 3.06 27.63 24.82
CA GLY A 366 3.22 28.78 23.94
C GLY A 366 2.55 28.56 22.57
N PRO A 367 2.53 29.57 21.69
CA PRO A 367 1.99 29.45 20.34
C PRO A 367 2.80 28.45 19.49
N PRO A 368 2.21 27.83 18.45
CA PRO A 368 2.94 27.00 17.50
C PRO A 368 4.12 27.74 16.85
N LEU A 369 5.13 27.00 16.44
CA LEU A 369 6.27 27.52 15.68
C LEU A 369 5.82 28.04 14.31
N GLY A 370 6.51 29.03 13.78
CA GLY A 370 6.19 29.69 12.51
C GLY A 370 5.17 30.79 12.61
N THR A 371 4.65 31.08 13.81
CA THR A 371 3.72 32.21 14.06
C THR A 371 4.43 33.53 14.36
N GLY A 372 5.69 33.49 14.77
CA GLY A 372 6.48 34.68 15.17
C GLY A 372 6.02 35.34 16.48
N LEU A 373 5.10 34.71 17.21
CA LEU A 373 4.54 35.29 18.44
C LEU A 373 5.47 35.12 19.65
N GLY A 374 6.34 34.12 19.64
CA GLY A 374 7.22 33.83 20.77
C GLY A 374 6.46 33.48 22.05
N GLY A 375 6.99 33.86 23.22
CA GLY A 375 6.30 33.69 24.50
C GLY A 375 6.43 32.31 25.15
N TYR A 376 7.48 31.57 24.81
CA TYR A 376 7.74 30.23 25.36
C TYR A 376 8.27 30.29 26.78
N GLU A 377 7.69 29.51 27.68
CA GLU A 377 8.06 29.40 29.07
C GLU A 377 8.87 28.14 29.36
N LEU A 378 9.61 28.15 30.48
CA LEU A 378 10.44 27.02 30.95
C LEU A 378 9.84 26.46 32.23
N THR A 379 9.49 25.20 32.26
CA THR A 379 9.15 24.46 33.48
C THR A 379 10.22 23.43 33.76
N THR A 380 10.58 23.25 35.04
CA THR A 380 11.58 22.26 35.46
C THR A 380 11.00 21.33 36.51
N ARG A 381 11.23 20.03 36.34
CA ARG A 381 10.80 18.97 37.27
C ARG A 381 11.97 18.06 37.62
N THR A 382 11.97 17.53 38.84
CA THR A 382 12.83 16.40 39.21
C THR A 382 12.29 15.13 38.55
N VAL A 383 13.18 14.30 38.00
CA VAL A 383 12.90 13.00 37.40
C VAL A 383 13.84 11.96 37.99
N THR A 384 13.33 10.79 38.32
CA THR A 384 14.06 9.69 38.93
C THR A 384 14.38 8.58 37.93
N PRO A 385 15.31 7.68 38.24
CA PRO A 385 15.62 6.52 37.38
C PRO A 385 14.46 5.50 37.26
N GLU A 386 13.50 5.56 38.16
CA GLU A 386 12.33 4.68 38.13
C GLU A 386 11.19 5.23 37.28
N GLU A 387 11.23 6.51 36.94
CA GLU A 387 10.21 7.18 36.14
C GLU A 387 10.51 7.08 34.65
N THR A 388 9.49 6.83 33.84
CA THR A 388 9.56 6.86 32.38
C THR A 388 8.78 8.04 31.83
N LEU A 389 9.47 8.94 31.16
CA LEU A 389 8.87 10.05 30.44
C LEU A 389 8.41 9.57 29.05
N LEU A 390 7.19 9.92 28.63
CA LEU A 390 6.63 9.65 27.31
C LEU A 390 6.25 10.96 26.64
N LEU A 391 6.83 11.21 25.46
CA LEU A 391 6.45 12.27 24.53
C LEU A 391 5.72 11.62 23.38
N PHE A 392 4.67 12.24 22.86
CA PHE A 392 3.83 11.66 21.81
C PHE A 392 3.10 12.75 21.01
N THR A 393 2.78 12.47 19.76
CA THR A 393 1.89 13.29 18.91
C THR A 393 0.44 12.92 19.11
N ASP A 394 -0.47 13.77 18.65
CA ASP A 394 -1.91 13.65 18.88
C ASP A 394 -2.50 12.37 18.29
N GLY A 395 -1.97 11.85 17.16
CA GLY A 395 -2.42 10.58 16.60
C GLY A 395 -2.39 9.39 17.58
N LEU A 396 -1.58 9.43 18.65
CA LEU A 396 -1.58 8.41 19.69
C LEU A 396 -2.87 8.42 20.52
N VAL A 397 -3.42 9.58 20.76
CA VAL A 397 -4.54 9.79 21.69
C VAL A 397 -5.82 10.26 20.99
N GLU A 398 -5.75 10.97 19.87
CA GLU A 398 -6.89 11.52 19.16
C GLU A 398 -7.82 10.40 18.66
N ARG A 399 -9.13 10.63 18.82
CA ARG A 399 -10.20 9.76 18.33
C ARG A 399 -11.31 10.63 17.74
N ARG A 400 -11.78 10.25 16.54
CA ARG A 400 -12.83 11.00 15.86
C ARG A 400 -14.07 11.16 16.70
N GLY A 401 -14.46 12.41 16.95
CA GLY A 401 -15.66 12.75 17.71
C GLY A 401 -15.52 12.64 19.23
N GLU A 402 -14.31 12.42 19.74
CA GLU A 402 -14.00 12.46 21.16
C GLU A 402 -13.22 13.74 21.52
N ASP A 403 -13.48 14.30 22.69
CA ASP A 403 -12.69 15.41 23.22
C ASP A 403 -11.28 14.94 23.58
N ILE A 404 -10.27 15.71 23.18
CA ILE A 404 -8.85 15.39 23.43
C ILE A 404 -8.55 15.22 24.93
N ASP A 405 -9.23 15.97 25.79
CA ASP A 405 -9.07 15.88 27.25
C ASP A 405 -9.49 14.51 27.79
N VAL A 406 -10.52 13.89 27.20
CA VAL A 406 -10.97 12.52 27.56
C VAL A 406 -9.90 11.51 27.16
N SER A 407 -9.31 11.67 25.98
CA SER A 407 -8.25 10.79 25.48
C SER A 407 -6.97 10.94 26.30
N LEU A 408 -6.58 12.16 26.66
CA LEU A 408 -5.44 12.44 27.55
C LEU A 408 -5.67 11.87 28.96
N ALA A 409 -6.91 11.97 29.50
CA ALA A 409 -7.26 11.34 30.77
C ALA A 409 -7.18 9.80 30.69
N ARG A 410 -7.52 9.22 29.56
CA ARG A 410 -7.37 7.76 29.31
C ARG A 410 -5.90 7.36 29.36
N LEU A 411 -5.00 8.09 28.69
CA LEU A 411 -3.55 7.87 28.75
C LEU A 411 -3.03 7.98 30.20
N ALA A 412 -3.39 9.05 30.92
CA ALA A 412 -3.01 9.24 32.32
C ALA A 412 -3.59 8.16 33.24
N GLY A 413 -4.75 7.61 32.89
CA GLY A 413 -5.39 6.51 33.62
C GLY A 413 -4.77 5.13 33.43
N LEU A 414 -3.81 4.97 32.51
CA LEU A 414 -3.14 3.69 32.31
C LEU A 414 -2.41 3.21 33.57
N ARG A 415 -2.40 1.90 33.73
CA ARG A 415 -1.66 1.21 34.78
C ARG A 415 -0.73 0.20 34.13
N LEU A 416 0.54 0.55 34.04
CA LEU A 416 1.56 -0.30 33.44
C LEU A 416 2.16 -1.25 34.48
N PRO A 417 2.68 -2.41 34.08
CA PRO A 417 3.39 -3.28 35.00
C PRO A 417 4.63 -2.56 35.60
N SER A 418 4.87 -2.74 36.89
CA SER A 418 6.02 -2.14 37.57
C SER A 418 7.34 -2.71 37.05
N GLY A 419 8.38 -1.88 36.94
CA GLY A 419 9.75 -2.30 36.60
C GLY A 419 9.98 -2.69 35.14
N ILE A 420 9.04 -2.46 34.24
CA ILE A 420 9.26 -2.70 32.79
C ILE A 420 10.22 -1.68 32.19
N GLY A 421 10.95 -2.11 31.13
CA GLY A 421 11.88 -1.24 30.39
C GLY A 421 11.16 -0.20 29.52
N VAL A 422 11.89 0.80 29.03
CA VAL A 422 11.33 1.89 28.19
C VAL A 422 10.67 1.37 26.92
N GLN A 423 11.23 0.34 26.29
CA GLN A 423 10.63 -0.29 25.10
C GLN A 423 9.29 -0.97 25.44
N GLN A 424 9.25 -1.72 26.55
CA GLN A 424 8.03 -2.39 26.99
C GLN A 424 6.96 -1.38 27.43
N THR A 425 7.37 -0.25 28.05
CA THR A 425 6.46 0.86 28.38
C THR A 425 5.77 1.37 27.10
N LEU A 426 6.55 1.63 26.06
CA LEU A 426 6.05 2.12 24.79
C LEU A 426 5.11 1.09 24.13
N ASP A 427 5.48 -0.19 24.10
CA ASP A 427 4.66 -1.27 23.56
C ASP A 427 3.33 -1.40 24.28
N GLN A 428 3.31 -1.31 25.60
CA GLN A 428 2.08 -1.39 26.41
C GLN A 428 1.16 -0.20 26.21
N VAL A 429 1.71 1.01 26.09
CA VAL A 429 0.93 2.23 25.78
C VAL A 429 0.25 2.09 24.41
N PHE A 430 1.00 1.70 23.39
CA PHE A 430 0.49 1.52 22.04
C PHE A 430 -0.62 0.46 21.97
N LEU A 431 -0.44 -0.64 22.69
CA LEU A 431 -1.45 -1.70 22.79
C LEU A 431 -2.70 -1.21 23.53
N SER A 432 -2.53 -0.53 24.67
CA SER A 432 -3.64 -0.08 25.52
C SER A 432 -4.49 1.02 24.90
N LEU A 433 -3.89 1.82 24.01
CA LEU A 433 -4.59 2.90 23.31
C LEU A 433 -5.01 2.50 21.88
N ASP A 434 -4.80 1.24 21.48
CA ASP A 434 -5.14 0.76 20.12
C ASP A 434 -4.55 1.64 18.99
N ALA A 435 -3.30 2.02 19.15
CA ALA A 435 -2.60 2.92 18.23
C ALA A 435 -2.49 2.36 16.81
N GLY A 436 -2.67 1.04 16.61
CA GLY A 436 -2.69 0.41 15.28
C GLY A 436 -3.86 0.83 14.40
N HIS A 437 -4.91 1.42 14.96
CA HIS A 437 -6.06 1.97 14.26
C HIS A 437 -6.13 3.51 14.34
N ALA A 438 -4.99 4.16 14.58
CA ALA A 438 -4.90 5.61 14.57
C ALA A 438 -5.30 6.18 13.20
N GLU A 439 -5.99 7.31 13.20
CA GLU A 439 -6.44 8.00 11.98
C GLU A 439 -5.37 8.97 11.45
N ASP A 440 -4.41 9.36 12.28
CA ASP A 440 -3.26 10.21 11.94
C ASP A 440 -1.94 9.50 12.25
N ASP A 441 -0.84 10.06 11.79
CA ASP A 441 0.49 9.57 12.09
C ASP A 441 0.73 9.57 13.61
N VAL A 442 1.46 8.59 14.10
CA VAL A 442 1.80 8.48 15.52
C VAL A 442 3.30 8.49 15.69
N ALA A 443 3.84 9.51 16.29
CA ALA A 443 5.22 9.55 16.76
C ALA A 443 5.26 9.49 18.29
N ALA A 444 6.11 8.66 18.84
CA ALA A 444 6.32 8.58 20.28
C ALA A 444 7.75 8.28 20.67
N LEU A 445 8.15 8.85 21.80
CA LEU A 445 9.48 8.71 22.38
C LEU A 445 9.36 8.49 23.88
N ALA A 446 9.88 7.37 24.39
CA ALA A 446 9.98 7.07 25.82
C ALA A 446 11.42 7.18 26.30
N ALA A 447 11.62 7.81 27.44
CA ALA A 447 12.95 8.01 28.01
C ALA A 447 12.99 7.77 29.52
N ARG A 448 14.09 7.17 30.01
CA ARG A 448 14.36 6.91 31.42
C ARG A 448 15.81 7.18 31.74
N ILE A 449 16.08 7.84 32.87
CA ILE A 449 17.46 8.05 33.37
C ILE A 449 18.01 6.69 33.83
N ARG A 450 19.23 6.34 33.40
CA ARG A 450 19.93 5.16 33.94
C ARG A 450 20.49 5.46 35.32
N PRO A 451 20.33 4.54 36.28
CA PRO A 451 20.99 4.63 37.55
C PRO A 451 22.53 4.76 37.36
N ARG A 452 23.18 5.63 38.11
CA ARG A 452 24.62 5.68 38.07
C ARG A 452 25.17 4.37 38.65
N PRO A 453 26.10 3.68 37.97
CA PRO A 453 26.78 2.53 38.57
C PRO A 453 27.41 2.95 39.91
N ASP A 454 27.09 2.19 40.95
CA ASP A 454 27.68 2.46 42.29
C ASP A 454 29.21 2.28 42.21
N PRO A 455 30.03 3.31 42.47
CA PRO A 455 31.48 3.19 42.36
C PRO A 455 32.05 2.13 43.30
N GLU A 456 31.34 1.77 44.39
CA GLU A 456 31.77 0.76 45.36
C GLU A 456 31.56 -0.69 44.87
N ALA A 457 30.62 -0.94 43.96
CA ALA A 457 30.39 -2.28 43.43
C ALA A 457 31.48 -2.77 42.45
N SER A 458 32.30 -1.87 41.90
CA SER A 458 33.41 -2.17 40.97
C SER A 458 34.72 -2.58 41.65
N THR A 459 34.83 -2.48 42.99
CA THR A 459 36.07 -2.81 43.71
C THR A 459 36.12 -4.24 44.29
N ALA A 460 35.02 -5.01 44.21
CA ALA A 460 35.02 -6.42 44.58
C ALA A 460 35.63 -7.29 43.46
N ARG A 461 36.95 -7.29 43.34
CA ARG A 461 37.67 -8.37 42.62
C ARG A 461 37.54 -9.65 43.42
N PRO A 462 37.18 -10.79 42.83
CA PRO A 462 37.30 -12.08 43.49
C PRO A 462 38.78 -12.37 43.70
N THR A 463 39.16 -12.63 44.93
CA THR A 463 40.44 -13.24 45.35
C THR A 463 40.53 -14.72 44.92
#